data_a825f2e51a79f73358960e3e3ccadfdb
#
_entry.id   a825f2e51a79f73358960e3e3ccadfdb
#
_cell.length_a   1.000
_cell.length_b   1.000
_cell.length_c   1.000
_cell.angle_alpha   90.00
_cell.angle_beta   90.00
_cell.angle_gamma   90.00
#
_symmetry.space_group_name_H-M   'P 1'
#
loop_
_entity.id
_entity.type
_entity.pdbx_description
1 polymer ?
#
loop_
_entity_poly.entity_id
_entity_poly.type
_entity_poly.pdbx_seq_one_letter_code
_entity_poly.pdbx_strand_id
1 'polypeptide(L)'
;MIAVGGNFAEKAAAATSADLKFQTSSSGIQWADAKVGTGNALQAGGTATIDYVMATTGARYGTKIYSTATLDTPYRWKLGDGSTIAGLEQAILGDGASLTPMRPGGIRRLVIPQSLGYTELAANSKTLCVENGAPGPIPPPKQAFEEYQRFKNIYCNPERQYQPDIVLDVKLYGQR
;
A
#
# COMPACT_ATOMS: atom_id res chain seq x y z
N MET A 1 -0.77 31.95 3.51
CA MET A 1 -1.29 30.60 3.82
C MET A 1 -1.21 29.78 2.54
N ILE A 2 -0.15 28.98 2.39
CA ILE A 2 0.08 28.20 1.18
C ILE A 2 -0.46 26.80 1.46
N ALA A 3 -1.53 26.41 0.78
CA ALA A 3 -2.09 25.08 0.83
C ALA A 3 -1.12 24.08 0.13
N VAL A 4 -0.32 23.36 0.89
CA VAL A 4 0.58 22.31 0.40
C VAL A 4 -0.10 20.92 0.45
N GLY A 5 -1.41 20.88 0.40
CA GLY A 5 -2.19 19.63 0.52
C GLY A 5 -2.59 18.94 -0.77
N GLY A 6 -2.36 19.54 -1.95
CA GLY A 6 -3.02 19.10 -3.17
C GLY A 6 -2.30 18.07 -4.04
N ASN A 7 -0.99 17.89 -3.94
CA ASN A 7 -0.24 17.37 -5.09
C ASN A 7 0.56 16.09 -4.85
N PHE A 8 0.39 15.38 -3.74
CA PHE A 8 1.18 14.16 -3.55
C PHE A 8 0.72 13.03 -4.47
N ALA A 9 -0.57 12.76 -4.51
CA ALA A 9 -1.13 11.72 -5.37
C ALA A 9 -0.96 12.06 -6.87
N GLU A 10 -1.08 13.33 -7.21
CA GLU A 10 -0.87 13.82 -8.57
C GLU A 10 0.60 13.80 -8.99
N LYS A 11 1.52 14.13 -8.09
CA LYS A 11 2.96 14.07 -8.37
C LYS A 11 3.52 12.65 -8.41
N ALA A 12 3.00 11.74 -7.59
CA ALA A 12 3.35 10.32 -7.68
C ALA A 12 2.77 9.64 -8.94
N ALA A 13 1.59 10.09 -9.39
CA ALA A 13 0.99 9.64 -10.64
C ALA A 13 1.65 10.27 -11.89
N ALA A 14 2.27 11.43 -11.75
CA ALA A 14 2.95 12.13 -12.86
C ALA A 14 4.38 11.59 -13.13
N ALA A 15 5.00 10.88 -12.20
CA ALA A 15 6.14 10.04 -12.52
C ALA A 15 5.60 8.84 -13.32
N THR A 16 5.61 8.96 -14.65
CA THR A 16 5.17 7.88 -15.53
C THR A 16 5.96 6.63 -15.17
N SER A 17 5.29 5.48 -15.12
CA SER A 17 5.93 4.19 -14.87
C SER A 17 7.12 3.89 -15.81
N ALA A 18 7.22 4.62 -16.91
CA ALA A 18 8.33 4.54 -17.88
C ALA A 18 9.66 5.06 -17.32
N ASP A 19 9.65 5.97 -16.35
CA ASP A 19 10.87 6.59 -15.80
C ASP A 19 11.37 5.91 -14.52
N LEU A 20 10.59 5.00 -13.94
CA LEU A 20 10.94 4.30 -12.71
C LEU A 20 11.71 3.01 -13.03
N LYS A 21 12.87 2.86 -12.42
CA LYS A 21 13.68 1.63 -12.53
C LYS A 21 13.21 0.62 -11.48
N PHE A 22 12.36 -0.31 -11.91
CA PHE A 22 11.88 -1.37 -11.05
C PHE A 22 12.95 -2.43 -10.76
N GLN A 23 12.98 -2.86 -9.52
CA GLN A 23 13.72 -4.01 -9.04
C GLN A 23 12.73 -5.05 -8.53
N THR A 24 13.15 -6.31 -8.44
CA THR A 24 12.31 -7.39 -7.90
C THR A 24 13.01 -7.99 -6.70
N SER A 25 12.29 -8.07 -5.59
CA SER A 25 12.78 -8.73 -4.38
C SER A 25 12.70 -10.25 -4.49
N SER A 26 13.37 -10.94 -3.58
CA SER A 26 13.31 -12.40 -3.48
C SER A 26 11.88 -12.94 -3.19
N SER A 27 11.04 -12.14 -2.56
CA SER A 27 9.63 -12.45 -2.30
C SER A 27 8.69 -12.12 -3.47
N GLY A 28 9.20 -11.57 -4.57
CA GLY A 28 8.43 -11.22 -5.75
C GLY A 28 7.84 -9.80 -5.75
N ILE A 29 8.10 -9.01 -4.73
CA ILE A 29 7.70 -7.60 -4.71
C ILE A 29 8.52 -6.84 -5.74
N GLN A 30 7.85 -6.17 -6.69
CA GLN A 30 8.51 -5.22 -7.56
C GLN A 30 8.44 -3.82 -6.92
N TRP A 31 9.54 -3.09 -6.96
CA TRP A 31 9.62 -1.79 -6.34
C TRP A 31 10.52 -0.83 -7.07
N ALA A 32 10.20 0.45 -6.97
CA ALA A 32 11.02 1.53 -7.50
C ALA A 32 10.85 2.79 -6.64
N ASP A 33 11.96 3.42 -6.28
CA ASP A 33 11.95 4.67 -5.56
C ASP A 33 11.83 5.86 -6.50
N ALA A 34 10.71 6.59 -6.42
CA ALA A 34 10.58 7.90 -7.06
C ALA A 34 11.37 8.97 -6.27
N LYS A 35 11.51 8.74 -4.96
CA LYS A 35 12.32 9.56 -4.08
C LYS A 35 12.88 8.69 -2.95
N VAL A 36 14.19 8.71 -2.78
CA VAL A 36 14.83 8.09 -1.62
C VAL A 36 14.67 9.05 -0.43
N GLY A 37 14.17 8.51 0.69
CA GLY A 37 14.06 9.27 1.93
C GLY A 37 15.40 9.48 2.63
N THR A 38 15.36 10.21 3.73
CA THR A 38 16.54 10.53 4.54
C THR A 38 16.35 10.06 5.99
N GLY A 39 17.43 10.01 6.74
CA GLY A 39 17.39 9.55 8.14
C GLY A 39 17.43 8.04 8.28
N ASN A 40 17.14 7.57 9.48
CA ASN A 40 17.19 6.16 9.80
C ASN A 40 15.93 5.44 9.32
N ALA A 41 16.12 4.23 8.79
CA ALA A 41 15.01 3.33 8.49
C ALA A 41 14.25 2.96 9.77
N LEU A 42 12.95 2.72 9.61
CA LEU A 42 12.12 2.27 10.73
C LEU A 42 12.53 0.85 11.14
N GLN A 43 12.34 0.56 12.42
CA GLN A 43 12.62 -0.75 13.00
C GLN A 43 11.30 -1.45 13.37
N ALA A 44 11.33 -2.77 13.45
CA ALA A 44 10.22 -3.56 14.00
C ALA A 44 9.84 -3.03 15.39
N GLY A 45 8.55 -2.96 15.68
CA GLY A 45 8.01 -2.36 16.91
C GLY A 45 7.79 -0.85 16.85
N GLY A 46 8.37 -0.15 15.86
CA GLY A 46 8.08 1.26 15.60
C GLY A 46 6.73 1.45 14.92
N THR A 47 6.27 2.69 14.87
CA THR A 47 5.03 3.05 14.16
C THR A 47 5.35 3.55 12.76
N ALA A 48 4.77 2.95 11.75
CA ALA A 48 4.79 3.47 10.39
C ALA A 48 3.57 4.34 10.12
N THR A 49 3.79 5.46 9.45
CA THR A 49 2.74 6.37 8.99
C THR A 49 2.98 6.65 7.53
N ILE A 50 2.00 6.37 6.68
CA ILE A 50 2.10 6.56 5.24
C ILE A 50 0.89 7.27 4.65
N ASP A 51 1.13 8.03 3.59
CA ASP A 51 0.11 8.24 2.57
C ASP A 51 0.29 7.22 1.47
N TYR A 52 -0.82 6.77 0.89
CA TYR A 52 -0.76 5.84 -0.22
C TYR A 52 -1.88 6.06 -1.24
N VAL A 53 -1.62 5.60 -2.45
CA VAL A 53 -2.63 5.36 -3.48
C VAL A 53 -2.59 3.87 -3.80
N MET A 54 -3.75 3.21 -3.73
CA MET A 54 -3.90 1.80 -4.06
C MET A 54 -4.62 1.64 -5.39
N ALA A 55 -4.05 0.80 -6.23
CA ALA A 55 -4.66 0.33 -7.48
C ALA A 55 -4.42 -1.16 -7.66
N THR A 56 -5.09 -1.78 -8.62
CA THR A 56 -4.80 -3.15 -9.03
C THR A 56 -3.91 -3.18 -10.26
N THR A 57 -3.18 -4.27 -10.46
CA THR A 57 -2.67 -4.62 -11.79
C THR A 57 -3.81 -5.14 -12.67
N GLY A 58 -3.66 -5.04 -13.99
CA GLY A 58 -4.58 -5.61 -14.97
C GLY A 58 -5.31 -4.56 -15.81
N ALA A 59 -6.17 -5.04 -16.70
CA ALA A 59 -6.85 -4.35 -17.81
C ALA A 59 -6.64 -2.84 -17.94
N ARG A 60 -5.76 -2.47 -18.82
CA ARG A 60 -5.49 -1.13 -19.38
C ARG A 60 -4.82 -0.08 -18.50
N TYR A 61 -4.59 -0.16 -17.26
CA TYR A 61 -3.92 0.82 -16.37
C TYR A 61 -4.21 0.55 -14.89
N GLY A 62 -4.76 -0.61 -14.57
CA GLY A 62 -5.20 -0.93 -13.23
C GLY A 62 -6.49 -0.20 -12.84
N THR A 63 -7.14 -0.69 -11.81
CA THR A 63 -8.31 -0.02 -11.23
C THR A 63 -7.86 0.67 -9.96
N LYS A 64 -8.02 1.99 -9.89
CA LYS A 64 -7.80 2.73 -8.64
C LYS A 64 -8.82 2.28 -7.59
N ILE A 65 -8.32 1.87 -6.44
CA ILE A 65 -9.14 1.43 -5.30
C ILE A 65 -9.37 2.58 -4.33
N TYR A 66 -8.29 3.16 -3.78
CA TYR A 66 -8.39 4.16 -2.73
C TYR A 66 -7.13 5.03 -2.66
N SER A 67 -7.28 6.21 -2.06
CA SER A 67 -6.17 7.10 -1.71
C SER A 67 -6.42 7.70 -0.34
N THR A 68 -5.40 7.78 0.50
CA THR A 68 -5.47 8.50 1.79
C THR A 68 -5.79 9.98 1.62
N ALA A 69 -5.49 10.57 0.46
CA ALA A 69 -5.85 11.94 0.14
C ALA A 69 -7.37 12.16 0.06
N THR A 70 -8.18 11.12 -0.15
CA THR A 70 -9.65 11.22 -0.20
C THR A 70 -10.22 11.73 1.12
N LEU A 71 -9.66 11.30 2.25
CA LEU A 71 -10.12 11.67 3.58
C LEU A 71 -9.08 12.50 4.36
N ASP A 72 -7.97 12.85 3.74
CA ASP A 72 -6.83 13.53 4.39
C ASP A 72 -6.39 12.82 5.69
N THR A 73 -6.41 11.49 5.68
CA THR A 73 -6.09 10.66 6.83
C THR A 73 -5.03 9.63 6.45
N PRO A 74 -3.78 9.80 6.93
CA PRO A 74 -2.71 8.83 6.71
C PRO A 74 -3.03 7.48 7.33
N TYR A 75 -2.54 6.41 6.71
CA TYR A 75 -2.59 5.06 7.26
C TYR A 75 -1.45 4.85 8.25
N ARG A 76 -1.78 4.31 9.42
CA ARG A 76 -0.84 4.12 10.52
C ARG A 76 -0.97 2.74 11.13
N TRP A 77 0.17 2.08 11.38
CA TRP A 77 0.22 0.79 12.08
C TRP A 77 1.53 0.62 12.83
N LYS A 78 1.57 -0.35 13.74
CA LYS A 78 2.80 -0.76 14.42
C LYS A 78 3.49 -1.87 13.64
N LEU A 79 4.74 -1.66 13.26
CA LEU A 79 5.53 -2.63 12.50
C LEU A 79 5.73 -3.93 13.29
N GLY A 80 5.33 -5.04 12.69
CA GLY A 80 5.43 -6.37 13.26
C GLY A 80 4.20 -6.83 14.05
N ASP A 81 3.10 -6.03 14.10
CA ASP A 81 1.88 -6.42 14.83
C ASP A 81 0.89 -7.27 14.01
N GLY A 82 1.19 -7.51 12.73
CA GLY A 82 0.33 -8.29 11.84
C GLY A 82 -0.92 -7.55 11.35
N SER A 83 -1.08 -6.27 11.67
CA SER A 83 -2.26 -5.48 11.28
C SER A 83 -2.21 -4.97 9.84
N THR A 84 -1.12 -5.17 9.12
CA THR A 84 -0.99 -4.79 7.71
C THR A 84 -0.61 -6.00 6.84
N ILE A 85 -0.85 -5.89 5.53
CA ILE A 85 -0.47 -6.95 4.59
C ILE A 85 1.05 -7.15 4.57
N ALA A 86 1.47 -8.41 4.40
CA ALA A 86 2.88 -8.78 4.47
C ALA A 86 3.76 -8.03 3.45
N GLY A 87 3.24 -7.79 2.24
CA GLY A 87 3.99 -7.08 1.21
C GLY A 87 4.27 -5.62 1.57
N LEU A 88 3.34 -4.92 2.21
CA LEU A 88 3.56 -3.55 2.67
C LEU A 88 4.54 -3.51 3.85
N GLU A 89 4.42 -4.42 4.79
CA GLU A 89 5.35 -4.58 5.91
C GLU A 89 6.80 -4.75 5.41
N GLN A 90 7.00 -5.69 4.50
CA GLN A 90 8.33 -5.94 3.89
C GLN A 90 8.84 -4.72 3.13
N ALA A 91 7.96 -4.00 2.44
CA ALA A 91 8.36 -2.82 1.66
C ALA A 91 8.89 -1.68 2.54
N ILE A 92 8.40 -1.57 3.77
CA ILE A 92 8.88 -0.58 4.74
C ILE A 92 10.16 -1.04 5.43
N LEU A 93 10.17 -2.27 5.93
CA LEU A 93 11.30 -2.81 6.71
C LEU A 93 12.48 -3.29 5.85
N GLY A 94 12.21 -3.61 4.57
CA GLY A 94 13.18 -4.32 3.74
C GLY A 94 13.23 -5.82 4.05
N ASP A 95 14.00 -6.56 3.26
CA ASP A 95 14.22 -8.00 3.42
C ASP A 95 15.67 -8.36 3.82
N GLY A 96 16.50 -7.36 4.01
CA GLY A 96 17.91 -7.53 4.33
C GLY A 96 18.79 -7.92 3.14
N ALA A 97 18.25 -8.06 1.94
CA ALA A 97 18.97 -8.50 0.75
C ALA A 97 18.62 -7.68 -0.49
N SER A 98 17.46 -7.96 -1.10
CA SER A 98 17.07 -7.43 -2.41
C SER A 98 16.08 -6.27 -2.32
N LEU A 99 15.44 -6.07 -1.17
CA LEU A 99 14.50 -5.00 -0.91
C LEU A 99 15.05 -4.09 0.18
N THR A 100 15.52 -2.91 -0.20
CA THR A 100 16.06 -1.94 0.76
C THR A 100 14.95 -1.33 1.61
N PRO A 101 15.14 -1.12 2.92
CA PRO A 101 14.14 -0.47 3.76
C PRO A 101 13.84 0.95 3.28
N MET A 102 12.58 1.37 3.44
CA MET A 102 12.22 2.77 3.20
C MET A 102 12.75 3.67 4.32
N ARG A 103 13.09 4.89 3.95
CA ARG A 103 13.46 5.94 4.90
C ARG A 103 12.42 7.04 4.91
N PRO A 104 12.26 7.75 6.03
CA PRO A 104 11.32 8.87 6.14
C PRO A 104 11.48 9.89 5.01
N GLY A 105 10.36 10.35 4.47
CA GLY A 105 10.32 11.26 3.32
C GLY A 105 10.44 10.56 1.96
N GLY A 106 10.69 9.26 1.93
CA GLY A 106 10.76 8.45 0.72
C GLY A 106 9.41 8.26 0.06
N ILE A 107 9.44 8.11 -1.26
CA ILE A 107 8.29 7.81 -2.10
C ILE A 107 8.64 6.58 -2.94
N ARG A 108 7.86 5.53 -2.81
CA ARG A 108 8.10 4.23 -3.46
C ARG A 108 6.85 3.73 -4.14
N ARG A 109 6.99 3.27 -5.38
CA ARG A 109 5.97 2.47 -6.07
C ARG A 109 6.25 1.01 -5.84
N LEU A 110 5.20 0.27 -5.49
CA LEU A 110 5.23 -1.15 -5.21
C LEU A 110 4.25 -1.88 -6.12
N VAL A 111 4.65 -3.07 -6.58
CA VAL A 111 3.73 -4.08 -7.10
C VAL A 111 3.87 -5.28 -6.18
N ILE A 112 2.83 -5.52 -5.38
CA ILE A 112 2.80 -6.57 -4.36
C ILE A 112 2.05 -7.76 -4.94
N PRO A 113 2.68 -8.95 -5.04
CA PRO A 113 1.99 -10.15 -5.50
C PRO A 113 0.83 -10.50 -4.56
N GLN A 114 -0.23 -11.07 -5.12
CA GLN A 114 -1.44 -11.42 -4.35
C GLN A 114 -1.14 -12.25 -3.09
N SER A 115 -0.14 -13.14 -3.14
CA SER A 115 0.27 -13.98 -2.01
C SER A 115 0.76 -13.21 -0.78
N LEU A 116 1.21 -11.97 -0.98
CA LEU A 116 1.66 -11.06 0.08
C LEU A 116 0.64 -9.94 0.36
N GLY A 117 -0.55 -10.07 -0.19
CA GLY A 117 -1.65 -9.11 -0.06
C GLY A 117 -2.83 -9.66 0.75
N TYR A 118 -3.99 -9.72 0.11
CA TYR A 118 -5.29 -10.02 0.74
C TYR A 118 -5.82 -11.43 0.47
N THR A 119 -4.96 -12.40 0.14
CA THR A 119 -5.41 -13.76 -0.23
C THR A 119 -6.26 -14.40 0.86
N GLU A 120 -5.89 -14.23 2.13
CA GLU A 120 -6.64 -14.78 3.26
C GLU A 120 -8.01 -14.12 3.47
N LEU A 121 -8.17 -12.87 3.05
CA LEU A 121 -9.46 -12.17 3.15
C LEU A 121 -10.54 -12.84 2.31
N ALA A 122 -10.21 -13.26 1.09
CA ALA A 122 -11.17 -13.93 0.22
C ALA A 122 -11.59 -15.30 0.80
N ALA A 123 -10.63 -16.06 1.34
CA ALA A 123 -10.88 -17.36 1.97
C ALA A 123 -11.77 -17.25 3.23
N ASN A 124 -11.67 -16.13 3.98
CA ASN A 124 -12.35 -15.90 5.25
C ASN A 124 -13.28 -14.66 5.19
N SER A 125 -13.86 -14.36 4.03
CA SER A 125 -14.58 -13.10 3.77
C SER A 125 -15.74 -12.82 4.70
N LYS A 126 -16.39 -13.84 5.27
CA LYS A 126 -17.51 -13.70 6.22
C LYS A 126 -17.07 -13.13 7.57
N THR A 127 -15.81 -13.31 7.93
CA THR A 127 -15.28 -12.90 9.25
C THR A 127 -14.23 -11.79 9.16
N LEU A 128 -13.44 -11.76 8.11
CA LEU A 128 -12.30 -10.85 7.99
C LEU A 128 -12.57 -9.60 7.15
N CYS A 129 -13.54 -9.63 6.24
CA CYS A 129 -13.92 -8.44 5.45
C CYS A 129 -14.91 -7.53 6.17
N VAL A 130 -14.93 -7.55 7.48
CA VAL A 130 -15.66 -6.63 8.35
C VAL A 130 -14.68 -5.67 9.04
N GLU A 131 -15.21 -4.55 9.48
CA GLU A 131 -14.52 -3.32 9.86
C GLU A 131 -13.30 -3.45 10.81
N ASN A 132 -13.08 -4.58 11.48
CA ASN A 132 -12.05 -4.70 12.52
C ASN A 132 -11.27 -6.03 12.53
N GLY A 133 -11.34 -6.82 11.48
CA GLY A 133 -10.78 -8.17 11.52
C GLY A 133 -9.68 -8.50 10.53
N ALA A 134 -9.36 -7.60 9.61
CA ALA A 134 -8.48 -7.91 8.50
C ALA A 134 -7.21 -7.06 8.51
N PRO A 135 -6.07 -7.60 8.05
CA PRO A 135 -4.90 -6.79 7.83
C PRO A 135 -5.19 -5.71 6.77
N GLY A 136 -4.85 -4.46 7.12
CA GLY A 136 -5.00 -3.32 6.22
C GLY A 136 -3.86 -3.18 5.22
N PRO A 137 -3.90 -2.14 4.41
CA PRO A 137 -4.88 -1.05 4.42
C PRO A 137 -6.20 -1.41 3.73
N ILE A 138 -7.31 -1.09 4.35
CA ILE A 138 -8.66 -1.26 3.80
C ILE A 138 -9.33 0.10 3.76
N PRO A 139 -10.01 0.49 2.65
CA PRO A 139 -10.77 1.72 2.61
C PRO A 139 -11.84 1.77 3.70
N PRO A 140 -11.99 2.89 4.42
CA PRO A 140 -12.97 2.98 5.51
C PRO A 140 -14.41 2.95 4.97
N PRO A 141 -15.24 1.97 5.41
CA PRO A 141 -16.54 1.70 4.79
C PRO A 141 -17.58 2.79 5.00
N LYS A 142 -17.45 3.59 6.08
CA LYS A 142 -18.39 4.66 6.39
C LYS A 142 -18.10 5.97 5.66
N GLN A 143 -16.83 6.25 5.40
CA GLN A 143 -16.38 7.51 4.81
C GLN A 143 -16.03 7.40 3.33
N ALA A 144 -15.62 6.22 2.87
CA ALA A 144 -15.22 5.93 1.49
C ALA A 144 -15.99 4.69 0.99
N PHE A 145 -17.32 4.78 0.98
CA PHE A 145 -18.19 3.63 0.72
C PHE A 145 -17.99 3.01 -0.68
N GLU A 146 -17.85 3.80 -1.72
CA GLU A 146 -17.65 3.31 -3.08
C GLU A 146 -16.31 2.60 -3.23
N GLU A 147 -15.25 3.17 -2.66
CA GLU A 147 -13.91 2.61 -2.65
C GLU A 147 -13.88 1.32 -1.83
N TYR A 148 -14.54 1.29 -0.70
CA TYR A 148 -14.69 0.08 0.12
C TYR A 148 -15.42 -1.02 -0.64
N GLN A 149 -16.53 -0.71 -1.33
CA GLN A 149 -17.26 -1.71 -2.14
C GLN A 149 -16.39 -2.22 -3.29
N ARG A 150 -15.61 -1.36 -3.93
CA ARG A 150 -14.67 -1.75 -4.99
C ARG A 150 -13.59 -2.68 -4.44
N PHE A 151 -13.00 -2.33 -3.32
CA PHE A 151 -12.04 -3.18 -2.60
C PHE A 151 -12.65 -4.54 -2.25
N LYS A 152 -13.84 -4.55 -1.64
CA LYS A 152 -14.55 -5.75 -1.24
C LYS A 152 -14.85 -6.68 -2.41
N ASN A 153 -15.29 -6.14 -3.53
CA ASN A 153 -15.59 -6.94 -4.72
C ASN A 153 -14.33 -7.61 -5.33
N ILE A 154 -13.17 -7.01 -5.14
CA ILE A 154 -11.91 -7.52 -5.69
C ILE A 154 -11.22 -8.47 -4.72
N TYR A 155 -11.09 -8.09 -3.46
CA TYR A 155 -10.24 -8.79 -2.50
C TYR A 155 -10.99 -9.60 -1.45
N CYS A 156 -12.30 -9.41 -1.30
CA CYS A 156 -13.14 -10.12 -0.34
C CYS A 156 -14.15 -11.08 -0.99
N ASN A 157 -14.11 -11.26 -2.29
CA ASN A 157 -15.03 -12.14 -2.99
C ASN A 157 -14.48 -13.58 -3.06
N PRO A 158 -15.09 -14.57 -2.35
CA PRO A 158 -14.61 -15.93 -2.35
C PRO A 158 -14.79 -16.67 -3.70
N GLU A 159 -15.65 -16.15 -4.57
CA GLU A 159 -15.88 -16.73 -5.91
C GLU A 159 -14.83 -16.26 -6.92
N ARG A 160 -14.00 -15.29 -6.57
CA ARG A 160 -12.96 -14.79 -7.44
C ARG A 160 -11.72 -15.68 -7.36
N GLN A 161 -11.49 -16.47 -8.40
CA GLN A 161 -10.37 -17.43 -8.47
C GLN A 161 -8.99 -16.77 -8.39
N TYR A 162 -8.87 -15.56 -8.93
CA TYR A 162 -7.61 -14.84 -8.97
C TYR A 162 -7.80 -13.41 -8.47
N GLN A 163 -6.98 -13.02 -7.51
CA GLN A 163 -6.84 -11.63 -7.13
C GLN A 163 -5.75 -10.97 -7.98
N PRO A 164 -5.96 -9.73 -8.45
CA PRO A 164 -4.88 -9.01 -9.11
C PRO A 164 -3.80 -8.62 -8.10
N ASP A 165 -2.56 -8.50 -8.56
CA ASP A 165 -1.51 -7.90 -7.75
C ASP A 165 -1.87 -6.47 -7.38
N ILE A 166 -1.31 -5.99 -6.28
CA ILE A 166 -1.63 -4.69 -5.70
C ILE A 166 -0.55 -3.70 -6.10
N VAL A 167 -0.96 -2.58 -6.68
CA VAL A 167 -0.06 -1.43 -6.91
C VAL A 167 -0.26 -0.43 -5.79
N LEU A 168 0.80 -0.09 -5.08
CA LEU A 168 0.81 0.96 -4.06
C LEU A 168 1.85 2.02 -4.40
N ASP A 169 1.41 3.28 -4.42
CA ASP A 169 2.29 4.42 -4.34
C ASP A 169 2.32 4.88 -2.88
N VAL A 170 3.47 4.80 -2.25
CA VAL A 170 3.63 5.01 -0.81
C VAL A 170 4.57 6.18 -0.54
N LYS A 171 4.15 7.09 0.33
CA LYS A 171 5.02 8.09 0.97
C LYS A 171 5.15 7.77 2.44
N LEU A 172 6.37 7.53 2.90
CA LEU A 172 6.66 7.26 4.31
C LEU A 172 6.93 8.58 5.05
N TYR A 173 6.22 8.79 6.15
CA TYR A 173 6.47 9.92 7.06
C TYR A 173 7.53 9.57 8.10
N GLY A 174 8.24 10.58 8.58
CA GLY A 174 9.09 10.47 9.75
C GLY A 174 8.27 10.29 11.03
N GLN A 175 8.88 9.67 12.03
CA GLN A 175 8.34 9.67 13.38
C GLN A 175 8.41 11.12 13.93
N ARG A 176 7.30 11.59 14.46
CA ARG A 176 7.24 12.82 15.25
C ARG A 176 7.17 12.47 16.72
#